data_480ad8a7d4482973217c65ee9c6a2bbf
#
_entry.id   480ad8a7d4482973217c65ee9c6a2bbf
#
_cell.length_a   1.000
_cell.length_b   1.000
_cell.length_c   1.000
_cell.angle_alpha   90.00
_cell.angle_beta   90.00
_cell.angle_gamma   90.00
#
_symmetry.space_group_name_H-M   'P 1'
#
loop_
_entity.id
_entity.type
_entity.pdbx_description
1 polymer ?
#
loop_
_entity_poly.entity_id
_entity_poly.type
_entity_poly.pdbx_seq_one_letter_code
_entity_poly.pdbx_strand_id
1 'polypeptide(L)'
;MILNLEIKNYRSFKDVCSFTTEPTSSKAKVDNICEVETNAEGLKKALKISLIYGANASGKTNIIKFLYRFRRWVHNLDNRVGDDIPLYQPFKFDNTTADAPIGFSMEFITQKIRYKYEVSFTRLQIESESLIYYPNGKQTQLYERTLLSEDKESDTIKFGSSLSSSKPFNVFKNQLLISKFLKDTPCEPITNAAKYLADMIVSNGYHEDTMLGEDKEMVRWLYSRPENKKLLAEFLAFADTGMAGFQLEKRSDGVEVTSQHGLYNDGEDLGKTEDLPLKEESFGTRSLFLIGCYILQALQNGSPFFIDEMDSGLHSYITQLIVDIFRNERINRNNAQLIFTTHDVNLLDQNTIRKDQVWFTEKNELGVSEIFSLSDFEDVREDTLFAKWYLNNKFGGVPSLKPLEKLFVDYGKSE
;
A
#
# COMPACT_ATOMS: atom_id res chain seq x y z
N MET A 1 -0.10 -8.15 9.82
CA MET A 1 -1.19 -7.17 10.02
C MET A 1 -0.56 -5.83 10.40
N ILE A 2 -0.87 -4.76 9.68
CA ILE A 2 -0.45 -3.40 10.01
C ILE A 2 -1.39 -2.85 11.08
N LEU A 3 -0.84 -2.06 12.02
CA LEU A 3 -1.59 -1.31 13.02
C LEU A 3 -1.48 0.20 12.76
N ASN A 4 -0.27 0.72 12.74
CA ASN A 4 0.01 2.16 12.62
C ASN A 4 1.12 2.42 11.60
N LEU A 5 1.02 3.56 10.93
CA LEU A 5 1.99 4.05 9.96
C LEU A 5 2.16 5.55 10.16
N GLU A 6 3.41 6.03 10.20
CA GLU A 6 3.73 7.46 10.25
C GLU A 6 4.81 7.79 9.22
N ILE A 7 4.60 8.89 8.50
CA ILE A 7 5.56 9.45 7.54
C ILE A 7 5.71 10.93 7.87
N LYS A 8 6.94 11.40 7.97
CA LYS A 8 7.26 12.81 8.24
C LYS A 8 8.19 13.36 7.18
N ASN A 9 7.98 14.61 6.80
CA ASN A 9 8.80 15.35 5.85
C ASN A 9 8.97 14.65 4.49
N TYR A 10 7.87 14.12 3.92
CA TYR A 10 7.93 13.44 2.63
C TYR A 10 7.00 14.09 1.60
N ARG A 11 7.56 14.59 0.50
CA ARG A 11 6.86 15.22 -0.62
C ARG A 11 5.93 16.34 -0.16
N SER A 12 4.61 16.12 -0.16
CA SER A 12 3.63 17.11 0.31
C SER A 12 3.32 17.03 1.81
N PHE A 13 3.76 15.99 2.50
CA PHE A 13 3.63 15.88 3.95
C PHE A 13 4.82 16.53 4.64
N LYS A 14 4.63 17.75 5.13
CA LYS A 14 5.63 18.48 5.93
C LYS A 14 5.69 17.92 7.35
N ASP A 15 4.53 17.81 7.99
CA ASP A 15 4.36 17.30 9.33
C ASP A 15 4.12 15.79 9.33
N VAL A 16 3.88 15.22 10.51
CA VAL A 16 3.62 13.79 10.64
C VAL A 16 2.27 13.47 10.00
N CYS A 17 2.31 12.62 8.97
CA CYS A 17 1.17 11.96 8.38
C CYS A 17 0.96 10.65 9.15
N SER A 18 -0.05 10.58 10.02
CA SER A 18 -0.34 9.40 10.84
C SER A 18 -1.59 8.69 10.33
N PHE A 19 -1.46 7.38 10.08
CA PHE A 19 -2.52 6.51 9.59
C PHE A 19 -2.62 5.27 10.47
N THR A 20 -3.82 4.89 10.89
CA THR A 20 -4.06 3.70 11.70
C THR A 20 -5.09 2.79 11.09
N THR A 21 -4.93 1.48 11.28
CA THR A 21 -5.96 0.48 11.03
C THR A 21 -6.59 -0.04 12.31
N GLU A 22 -6.22 0.47 13.47
CA GLU A 22 -6.86 0.09 14.74
C GLU A 22 -8.30 0.61 14.76
N PRO A 23 -9.29 -0.27 14.98
CA PRO A 23 -10.69 0.15 14.97
C PRO A 23 -11.03 0.98 16.20
N THR A 24 -11.92 1.94 16.04
CA THR A 24 -12.55 2.65 17.15
C THR A 24 -13.40 1.70 18.01
N SER A 25 -13.87 2.16 19.15
CA SER A 25 -14.74 1.38 20.06
C SER A 25 -16.14 1.07 19.49
N SER A 26 -16.47 1.56 18.28
CA SER A 26 -17.75 1.28 17.62
C SER A 26 -17.97 -0.23 17.43
N LYS A 27 -19.15 -0.72 17.79
CA LYS A 27 -19.58 -2.11 17.61
C LYS A 27 -20.28 -2.36 16.27
N ALA A 28 -20.39 -1.34 15.43
CA ALA A 28 -21.00 -1.47 14.12
C ALA A 28 -20.09 -2.24 13.16
N LYS A 29 -20.67 -3.01 12.25
CA LYS A 29 -20.00 -3.68 11.12
C LYS A 29 -18.72 -4.41 11.53
N VAL A 30 -18.84 -5.30 12.51
CA VAL A 30 -17.71 -6.08 13.08
C VAL A 30 -17.04 -6.99 12.04
N ASP A 31 -17.73 -7.34 10.97
CA ASP A 31 -17.21 -8.09 9.82
C ASP A 31 -16.07 -7.36 9.08
N ASN A 32 -15.97 -6.04 9.25
CA ASN A 32 -14.85 -5.24 8.75
C ASN A 32 -13.58 -5.30 9.63
N ILE A 33 -13.65 -5.96 10.77
CA ILE A 33 -12.55 -6.07 11.72
C ILE A 33 -11.95 -7.47 11.61
N CYS A 34 -10.64 -7.57 11.58
CA CYS A 34 -9.91 -8.81 11.81
C CYS A 34 -9.30 -8.83 13.21
N GLU A 35 -9.21 -10.02 13.76
CA GLU A 35 -8.63 -10.26 15.07
C GLU A 35 -7.43 -11.20 14.94
N VAL A 36 -6.34 -10.83 15.59
CA VAL A 36 -5.13 -11.64 15.63
C VAL A 36 -4.73 -11.85 17.10
N GLU A 37 -4.66 -13.10 17.50
CA GLU A 37 -4.14 -13.47 18.80
C GLU A 37 -2.62 -13.23 18.83
N THR A 38 -2.15 -12.50 19.81
CA THR A 38 -0.73 -12.32 20.07
C THR A 38 -0.25 -13.21 21.21
N ASN A 39 1.02 -13.53 21.22
CA ASN A 39 1.59 -14.45 22.23
C ASN A 39 1.45 -13.92 23.67
N ALA A 40 1.37 -12.59 23.87
CA ALA A 40 1.42 -12.01 25.21
C ALA A 40 0.51 -10.79 25.44
N GLU A 41 -0.03 -10.17 24.41
CA GLU A 41 -0.85 -8.96 24.52
C GLU A 41 -2.35 -9.26 24.31
N GLY A 42 -2.70 -10.55 24.18
CA GLY A 42 -4.07 -10.98 23.89
C GLY A 42 -4.49 -10.69 22.45
N LEU A 43 -5.80 -10.51 22.28
CA LEU A 43 -6.41 -10.29 20.98
C LEU A 43 -6.20 -8.84 20.52
N LYS A 44 -5.55 -8.66 19.39
CA LYS A 44 -5.41 -7.37 18.70
C LYS A 44 -6.37 -7.30 17.53
N LYS A 45 -6.89 -6.11 17.30
CA LYS A 45 -7.89 -5.83 16.26
C LYS A 45 -7.34 -4.86 15.24
N ALA A 46 -7.68 -5.09 13.97
CA ALA A 46 -7.40 -4.14 12.90
C ALA A 46 -8.52 -4.15 11.87
N LEU A 47 -8.62 -3.08 11.12
CA LEU A 47 -9.53 -2.96 9.99
C LEU A 47 -9.01 -3.77 8.81
N LYS A 48 -9.88 -4.56 8.20
CA LYS A 48 -9.55 -5.34 6.97
C LYS A 48 -9.38 -4.44 5.77
N ILE A 49 -10.04 -3.27 5.76
CA ILE A 49 -10.12 -2.37 4.62
C ILE A 49 -9.96 -0.93 5.12
N SER A 50 -9.21 -0.12 4.38
CA SER A 50 -9.14 1.32 4.59
C SER A 50 -9.13 2.05 3.25
N LEU A 51 -9.98 3.07 3.13
CA LEU A 51 -10.20 3.87 1.94
C LEU A 51 -9.62 5.27 2.15
N ILE A 52 -8.83 5.75 1.20
CA ILE A 52 -8.22 7.09 1.26
C ILE A 52 -8.79 7.93 0.11
N TYR A 53 -9.56 8.94 0.46
CA TYR A 53 -10.15 9.92 -0.45
C TYR A 53 -9.38 11.24 -0.43
N GLY A 54 -9.65 12.10 -1.40
CA GLY A 54 -9.10 13.44 -1.47
C GLY A 54 -9.06 13.96 -2.90
N ALA A 55 -8.94 15.26 -3.05
CA ALA A 55 -8.81 15.91 -4.35
C ALA A 55 -7.55 15.46 -5.10
N ASN A 56 -7.48 15.72 -6.41
CA ASN A 56 -6.27 15.52 -7.18
C ASN A 56 -5.12 16.33 -6.55
N ALA A 57 -3.94 15.71 -6.49
CA ALA A 57 -2.74 16.30 -5.88
C ALA A 57 -2.84 16.59 -4.36
N SER A 58 -3.84 16.09 -3.62
CA SER A 58 -3.95 16.25 -2.17
C SER A 58 -2.90 15.48 -1.36
N GLY A 59 -2.27 14.46 -1.95
CA GLY A 59 -1.22 13.68 -1.28
C GLY A 59 -1.50 12.18 -1.19
N LYS A 60 -2.68 11.67 -1.57
CA LYS A 60 -3.05 10.24 -1.55
C LYS A 60 -1.94 9.33 -2.07
N THR A 61 -1.56 9.55 -3.32
CA THR A 61 -0.51 8.80 -4.02
C THR A 61 0.84 8.83 -3.29
N ASN A 62 1.15 9.87 -2.52
CA ASN A 62 2.44 9.99 -1.86
C ASN A 62 2.65 8.93 -0.77
N ILE A 63 1.57 8.51 -0.08
CA ILE A 63 1.61 7.45 0.93
C ILE A 63 1.97 6.12 0.26
N ILE A 64 1.27 5.77 -0.83
CA ILE A 64 1.50 4.52 -1.56
C ILE A 64 2.90 4.52 -2.20
N LYS A 65 3.31 5.64 -2.82
CA LYS A 65 4.66 5.79 -3.39
C LYS A 65 5.78 5.67 -2.36
N PHE A 66 5.55 6.15 -1.13
CA PHE A 66 6.50 5.96 -0.05
C PHE A 66 6.69 4.48 0.25
N LEU A 67 5.59 3.76 0.50
CA LEU A 67 5.61 2.34 0.83
C LEU A 67 6.20 1.48 -0.30
N TYR A 68 5.85 1.79 -1.54
CA TYR A 68 6.41 1.14 -2.71
C TYR A 68 7.95 1.24 -2.75
N ARG A 69 8.49 2.46 -2.62
CA ARG A 69 9.94 2.69 -2.61
C ARG A 69 10.61 2.14 -1.35
N PHE A 70 9.94 2.23 -0.19
CA PHE A 70 10.44 1.68 1.06
C PHE A 70 10.60 0.16 0.97
N ARG A 71 9.60 -0.55 0.46
CA ARG A 71 9.69 -2.00 0.21
C ARG A 71 10.89 -2.35 -0.68
N ARG A 72 11.08 -1.61 -1.79
CA ARG A 72 12.25 -1.79 -2.68
C ARG A 72 13.57 -1.55 -1.95
N TRP A 73 13.62 -0.57 -1.07
CA TRP A 73 14.79 -0.27 -0.26
C TRP A 73 15.07 -1.37 0.77
N VAL A 74 14.05 -1.93 1.41
CA VAL A 74 14.18 -3.10 2.30
C VAL A 74 14.79 -4.29 1.55
N HIS A 75 14.37 -4.54 0.31
CA HIS A 75 14.99 -5.55 -0.56
C HIS A 75 16.41 -5.18 -1.04
N ASN A 76 16.83 -3.95 -0.86
CA ASN A 76 18.09 -3.41 -1.36
C ASN A 76 18.24 -3.56 -2.88
N LEU A 77 17.15 -3.34 -3.62
CA LEU A 77 17.10 -3.54 -5.07
C LEU A 77 17.73 -2.39 -5.86
N ASP A 78 17.67 -1.17 -5.30
CA ASP A 78 18.03 0.06 -6.02
C ASP A 78 19.26 0.77 -5.44
N ASN A 79 19.81 0.33 -4.30
CA ASN A 79 20.89 1.02 -3.61
C ASN A 79 22.26 0.49 -4.00
N ARG A 80 23.10 1.39 -4.52
CA ARG A 80 24.54 1.21 -4.62
C ARG A 80 25.24 2.00 -3.52
N VAL A 81 26.43 1.56 -3.16
CA VAL A 81 27.27 2.25 -2.17
C VAL A 81 27.56 3.66 -2.63
N GLY A 82 27.24 4.66 -1.77
CA GLY A 82 27.49 6.06 -2.07
C GLY A 82 26.43 6.78 -2.91
N ASP A 83 25.42 6.06 -3.42
CA ASP A 83 24.33 6.68 -4.14
C ASP A 83 23.36 7.39 -3.18
N ASP A 84 22.62 8.34 -3.70
CA ASP A 84 21.48 8.95 -3.01
C ASP A 84 20.45 7.89 -2.62
N ILE A 85 19.82 8.05 -1.46
CA ILE A 85 18.68 7.22 -1.06
C ILE A 85 17.49 7.58 -1.95
N PRO A 86 16.99 6.68 -2.82
CA PRO A 86 15.94 7.02 -3.81
C PRO A 86 14.62 7.47 -3.18
N LEU A 87 14.41 7.13 -1.91
CA LEU A 87 13.25 7.52 -1.11
C LEU A 87 13.35 8.97 -0.59
N TYR A 88 14.53 9.59 -0.59
CA TYR A 88 14.72 10.93 -0.07
C TYR A 88 14.11 11.99 -0.98
N GLN A 89 12.90 12.39 -0.67
CA GLN A 89 12.12 13.43 -1.35
C GLN A 89 11.41 14.29 -0.29
N PRO A 90 12.15 15.18 0.43
CA PRO A 90 11.59 16.00 1.49
C PRO A 90 10.59 17.03 0.97
N PHE A 91 9.81 17.62 1.87
CA PHE A 91 8.95 18.75 1.57
C PHE A 91 9.81 19.99 1.22
N LYS A 92 9.64 20.50 -0.02
CA LYS A 92 10.53 21.50 -0.61
C LYS A 92 10.08 22.95 -0.44
N PHE A 93 8.85 23.18 0.01
CA PHE A 93 8.27 24.53 0.06
C PHE A 93 8.52 25.22 1.40
N ASP A 94 9.39 24.67 2.24
CA ASP A 94 9.83 25.25 3.49
C ASP A 94 11.34 25.03 3.66
N ASN A 95 12.08 26.12 3.92
CA ASN A 95 13.54 26.07 4.07
C ASN A 95 14.00 25.21 5.26
N THR A 96 13.13 25.01 6.27
CA THR A 96 13.47 24.20 7.46
C THR A 96 13.34 22.71 7.19
N THR A 97 12.65 22.31 6.13
CA THR A 97 12.37 20.90 5.81
C THR A 97 13.05 20.40 4.54
N ALA A 98 13.46 21.31 3.64
CA ALA A 98 13.99 20.97 2.32
C ALA A 98 15.23 20.05 2.37
N ASP A 99 16.07 20.23 3.40
CA ASP A 99 17.25 19.40 3.64
C ASP A 99 17.17 18.58 4.94
N ALA A 100 16.02 18.63 5.64
CA ALA A 100 15.81 17.91 6.87
C ALA A 100 15.56 16.40 6.62
N PRO A 101 15.79 15.55 7.64
CA PRO A 101 15.55 14.11 7.54
C PRO A 101 14.09 13.79 7.25
N ILE A 102 13.87 12.68 6.55
CA ILE A 102 12.59 12.01 6.42
C ILE A 102 12.48 10.99 7.54
N GLY A 103 11.36 11.02 8.27
CA GLY A 103 11.04 10.03 9.31
C GLY A 103 9.97 9.05 8.83
N PHE A 104 10.12 7.79 9.22
CA PHE A 104 9.14 6.73 8.98
C PHE A 104 9.02 5.83 10.20
N SER A 105 7.79 5.49 10.56
CA SER A 105 7.48 4.51 11.61
C SER A 105 6.37 3.58 11.14
N MET A 106 6.45 2.30 11.49
CA MET A 106 5.40 1.32 11.24
C MET A 106 5.27 0.36 12.41
N GLU A 107 4.03 0.22 12.93
CA GLU A 107 3.68 -0.84 13.86
C GLU A 107 2.90 -1.95 13.15
N PHE A 108 3.29 -3.19 13.39
CA PHE A 108 2.67 -4.34 12.74
C PHE A 108 2.76 -5.60 13.59
N ILE A 109 1.93 -6.59 13.27
CA ILE A 109 1.97 -7.91 13.88
C ILE A 109 2.35 -8.94 12.81
N THR A 110 3.36 -9.73 13.10
CA THR A 110 3.74 -10.91 12.33
C THR A 110 4.15 -12.03 13.28
N GLN A 111 3.88 -13.28 12.92
CA GLN A 111 4.15 -14.45 13.76
C GLN A 111 3.62 -14.30 15.20
N LYS A 112 2.42 -13.70 15.35
CA LYS A 112 1.76 -13.41 16.64
C LYS A 112 2.55 -12.49 17.58
N ILE A 113 3.52 -11.75 17.08
CA ILE A 113 4.32 -10.79 17.84
C ILE A 113 4.13 -9.40 17.21
N ARG A 114 3.92 -8.39 18.06
CA ARG A 114 3.87 -7.00 17.65
C ARG A 114 5.28 -6.45 17.53
N TYR A 115 5.52 -5.69 16.46
CA TYR A 115 6.78 -5.00 16.17
C TYR A 115 6.53 -3.51 15.93
N LYS A 116 7.55 -2.71 16.22
CA LYS A 116 7.64 -1.31 15.79
C LYS A 116 8.98 -1.11 15.11
N TYR A 117 8.95 -0.69 13.85
CA TYR A 117 10.11 -0.32 13.06
C TYR A 117 10.13 1.20 12.87
N GLU A 118 11.29 1.82 13.07
CA GLU A 118 11.47 3.25 12.89
C GLU A 118 12.77 3.52 12.13
N VAL A 119 12.74 4.50 11.21
CA VAL A 119 13.93 4.96 10.48
C VAL A 119 13.84 6.46 10.20
N SER A 120 14.98 7.14 10.37
CA SER A 120 15.20 8.53 9.96
C SER A 120 16.41 8.59 9.03
N PHE A 121 16.30 9.33 7.92
CA PHE A 121 17.34 9.37 6.91
C PHE A 121 17.36 10.69 6.14
N THR A 122 18.54 11.06 5.69
CA THR A 122 18.81 12.17 4.77
C THR A 122 19.07 11.62 3.35
N ARG A 123 19.54 12.47 2.46
CA ARG A 123 19.82 12.09 1.06
C ARG A 123 20.85 10.99 0.94
N LEU A 124 21.89 11.01 1.77
CA LEU A 124 23.05 10.14 1.64
C LEU A 124 23.18 9.08 2.72
N GLN A 125 22.45 9.22 3.81
CA GLN A 125 22.67 8.37 4.98
C GLN A 125 21.45 8.21 5.87
N ILE A 126 21.43 7.10 6.60
CA ILE A 126 20.49 6.82 7.68
C ILE A 126 21.02 7.49 8.94
N GLU A 127 20.21 8.30 9.61
CA GLU A 127 20.55 8.95 10.88
C GLU A 127 20.23 8.05 12.07
N SER A 128 19.08 7.39 11.99
CA SER A 128 18.69 6.40 13.01
C SER A 128 17.85 5.30 12.38
N GLU A 129 17.98 4.09 12.90
CA GLU A 129 17.14 2.94 12.55
C GLU A 129 16.96 2.08 13.79
N SER A 130 15.71 1.72 14.11
CA SER A 130 15.43 0.88 15.26
C SER A 130 14.36 -0.16 14.98
N LEU A 131 14.47 -1.30 15.65
CA LEU A 131 13.45 -2.34 15.68
C LEU A 131 13.17 -2.76 17.11
N ILE A 132 11.92 -2.66 17.48
CA ILE A 132 11.38 -3.02 18.77
C ILE A 132 10.37 -4.15 18.57
N TYR A 133 10.28 -5.09 19.52
CA TYR A 133 9.25 -6.12 19.51
C TYR A 133 8.67 -6.35 20.91
N TYR A 134 7.53 -7.03 20.99
CA TYR A 134 6.77 -7.23 22.24
C TYR A 134 6.51 -8.73 22.49
N PRO A 135 7.55 -9.56 22.70
CA PRO A 135 7.39 -11.01 22.76
C PRO A 135 6.57 -11.46 23.99
N ASN A 136 6.66 -10.72 25.09
CA ASN A 136 5.98 -10.99 26.37
C ASN A 136 5.12 -9.78 26.82
N GLY A 137 4.57 -9.03 25.86
CA GLY A 137 3.81 -7.81 26.12
C GLY A 137 4.64 -6.62 26.61
N LYS A 138 5.93 -6.80 26.82
CA LYS A 138 6.87 -5.74 27.21
C LYS A 138 7.74 -5.34 26.04
N GLN A 139 7.93 -4.04 25.90
CA GLN A 139 8.85 -3.48 24.92
C GLN A 139 10.24 -4.04 25.10
N THR A 140 10.80 -4.61 24.04
CA THR A 140 12.16 -5.15 24.01
C THR A 140 12.84 -4.65 22.71
N GLN A 141 14.01 -4.02 22.87
CA GLN A 141 14.81 -3.55 21.76
C GLN A 141 15.48 -4.74 21.07
N LEU A 142 15.30 -4.90 19.76
CA LEU A 142 16.05 -5.87 18.95
C LEU A 142 17.38 -5.26 18.47
N TYR A 143 17.31 -4.04 17.93
CA TYR A 143 18.50 -3.24 17.64
C TYR A 143 18.16 -1.74 17.60
N GLU A 144 19.21 -0.96 17.77
CA GLU A 144 19.23 0.48 17.56
C GLU A 144 20.51 0.85 16.82
N ARG A 145 20.38 1.58 15.73
CA ARG A 145 21.47 2.15 14.96
C ARG A 145 21.34 3.67 15.01
N THR A 146 22.44 4.34 15.34
CA THR A 146 22.49 5.80 15.40
C THR A 146 23.78 6.27 14.74
N LEU A 147 23.66 7.27 13.87
CA LEU A 147 24.80 7.94 13.29
C LEU A 147 25.52 8.72 14.41
N LEU A 148 26.77 8.40 14.68
CA LEU A 148 27.62 9.22 15.53
C LEU A 148 28.12 10.40 14.69
N SER A 149 28.10 11.61 15.25
CA SER A 149 28.49 12.91 14.65
C SER A 149 29.47 12.82 13.48
N GLU A 150 29.41 13.77 12.55
CA GLU A 150 30.12 13.82 11.26
C GLU A 150 31.61 13.40 11.26
N ASP A 151 32.28 13.50 12.42
CA ASP A 151 33.69 13.16 12.59
C ASP A 151 33.98 11.68 12.88
N LYS A 152 32.96 10.80 13.04
CA LYS A 152 33.19 9.37 13.25
C LYS A 152 32.73 8.58 12.02
N GLU A 153 33.66 7.86 11.42
CA GLU A 153 33.47 7.05 10.22
C GLU A 153 32.50 5.85 10.39
N SER A 154 32.03 5.56 11.61
CA SER A 154 31.21 4.36 11.88
C SER A 154 29.94 4.67 12.67
N ASP A 155 28.82 4.11 12.21
CA ASP A 155 27.56 4.07 12.96
C ASP A 155 27.71 3.25 14.24
N THR A 156 27.03 3.65 15.30
CA THR A 156 26.88 2.79 16.48
C THR A 156 25.66 1.90 16.30
N ILE A 157 25.88 0.59 16.27
CA ILE A 157 24.82 -0.42 16.26
C ILE A 157 24.82 -1.13 17.61
N LYS A 158 23.71 -1.01 18.35
CA LYS A 158 23.48 -1.72 19.60
C LYS A 158 22.42 -2.79 19.37
N PHE A 159 22.74 -4.02 19.68
CA PHE A 159 21.79 -5.13 19.66
C PHE A 159 21.26 -5.39 21.08
N GLY A 160 19.97 -5.75 21.13
CA GLY A 160 19.36 -6.25 22.35
C GLY A 160 19.91 -7.64 22.74
N SER A 161 19.51 -8.11 23.91
CA SER A 161 19.96 -9.39 24.47
C SER A 161 19.70 -10.62 23.59
N SER A 162 18.76 -10.50 22.63
CA SER A 162 18.41 -11.57 21.67
C SER A 162 19.48 -11.82 20.61
N LEU A 163 20.41 -10.89 20.41
CA LEU A 163 21.49 -10.99 19.44
C LEU A 163 22.81 -10.60 20.10
N SER A 164 23.43 -11.54 20.82
CA SER A 164 24.79 -11.38 21.32
C SER A 164 25.81 -11.62 20.21
N SER A 165 25.94 -10.67 19.27
CA SER A 165 26.94 -10.75 18.21
C SER A 165 28.22 -10.03 18.65
N SER A 166 29.32 -10.77 18.73
CA SER A 166 30.67 -10.22 18.92
C SER A 166 31.32 -9.69 17.63
N LYS A 167 30.62 -9.81 16.47
CA LYS A 167 31.16 -9.37 15.18
C LYS A 167 30.56 -8.02 14.78
N PRO A 168 31.38 -7.05 14.33
CA PRO A 168 30.86 -5.79 13.81
C PRO A 168 30.06 -6.04 12.55
N PHE A 169 28.88 -5.43 12.47
CA PHE A 169 28.06 -5.41 11.25
C PHE A 169 28.57 -4.31 10.31
N ASN A 170 28.99 -4.70 9.11
CA ASN A 170 29.29 -3.73 8.06
C ASN A 170 28.01 -3.42 7.29
N VAL A 171 27.46 -2.25 7.55
CA VAL A 171 26.29 -1.72 6.85
C VAL A 171 26.68 -0.38 6.24
N PHE A 172 26.39 -0.20 4.96
CA PHE A 172 26.64 1.09 4.33
C PHE A 172 25.72 2.18 4.87
N LYS A 173 26.17 3.44 4.85
CA LYS A 173 25.41 4.58 5.40
C LYS A 173 24.01 4.73 4.77
N ASN A 174 23.85 4.38 3.51
CA ASN A 174 22.59 4.44 2.75
C ASN A 174 21.81 3.11 2.72
N GLN A 175 22.25 2.07 3.43
CA GLN A 175 21.63 0.74 3.47
C GLN A 175 20.91 0.52 4.81
N LEU A 176 19.68 0.02 4.76
CA LEU A 176 18.94 -0.38 5.95
C LEU A 176 19.61 -1.58 6.62
N LEU A 177 19.77 -1.52 7.95
CA LEU A 177 20.29 -2.63 8.74
C LEU A 177 19.36 -3.86 8.65
N ILE A 178 18.05 -3.63 8.68
CA ILE A 178 17.05 -4.70 8.58
C ILE A 178 17.19 -5.54 7.30
N SER A 179 17.66 -4.94 6.20
CA SER A 179 17.88 -5.63 4.92
C SER A 179 18.93 -6.75 4.99
N LYS A 180 19.89 -6.66 5.93
CA LYS A 180 20.90 -7.71 6.15
C LYS A 180 20.28 -9.01 6.65
N PHE A 181 19.20 -8.92 7.41
CA PHE A 181 18.53 -10.07 8.00
C PHE A 181 17.63 -10.84 7.02
N LEU A 182 17.45 -10.33 5.83
CA LEU A 182 16.79 -11.06 4.74
C LEU A 182 17.71 -12.07 4.06
N LYS A 183 19.03 -11.85 4.06
CA LYS A 183 19.98 -12.61 3.21
C LYS A 183 21.14 -13.21 4.02
N ASP A 184 21.89 -12.38 4.70
CA ASP A 184 23.24 -12.73 5.13
C ASP A 184 23.36 -13.10 6.61
N THR A 185 22.39 -12.71 7.42
CA THR A 185 22.49 -12.85 8.89
C THR A 185 21.12 -13.20 9.48
N PRO A 186 20.66 -14.45 9.35
CA PRO A 186 19.36 -14.83 9.89
C PRO A 186 19.36 -14.73 11.43
N CYS A 187 18.39 -13.99 11.96
CA CYS A 187 18.04 -13.93 13.38
C CYS A 187 16.52 -13.90 13.46
N GLU A 188 15.89 -14.96 13.94
CA GLU A 188 14.47 -15.21 13.81
C GLU A 188 13.56 -13.99 14.10
N PRO A 189 13.65 -13.28 15.22
CA PRO A 189 12.78 -12.13 15.45
C PRO A 189 12.98 -11.01 14.41
N ILE A 190 14.23 -10.67 14.08
CA ILE A 190 14.53 -9.60 13.12
C ILE A 190 14.19 -10.06 11.70
N THR A 191 14.50 -11.30 11.35
CA THR A 191 14.17 -11.88 10.03
C THR A 191 12.68 -11.91 9.78
N ASN A 192 11.85 -12.19 10.78
CA ASN A 192 10.39 -12.17 10.67
C ASN A 192 9.86 -10.76 10.37
N ALA A 193 10.39 -9.75 11.06
CA ALA A 193 10.06 -8.35 10.79
C ALA A 193 10.55 -7.90 9.40
N ALA A 194 11.77 -8.25 9.03
CA ALA A 194 12.36 -7.93 7.72
C ALA A 194 11.54 -8.52 6.57
N LYS A 195 11.16 -9.79 6.68
CA LYS A 195 10.28 -10.46 5.70
C LYS A 195 8.93 -9.78 5.61
N TYR A 196 8.31 -9.46 6.74
CA TYR A 196 7.01 -8.78 6.73
C TYR A 196 7.06 -7.45 5.96
N LEU A 197 8.08 -6.62 6.21
CA LEU A 197 8.27 -5.34 5.52
C LEU A 197 8.63 -5.52 4.03
N ALA A 198 9.37 -6.56 3.69
CA ALA A 198 9.73 -6.90 2.32
C ALA A 198 8.56 -7.48 1.52
N ASP A 199 7.71 -8.28 2.17
CA ASP A 199 6.61 -9.02 1.53
C ASP A 199 5.29 -8.24 1.49
N MET A 200 5.27 -6.97 1.93
CA MET A 200 4.13 -6.07 1.72
C MET A 200 3.82 -5.98 0.22
N ILE A 201 2.55 -6.08 -0.11
CA ILE A 201 2.11 -5.92 -1.49
C ILE A 201 1.77 -4.45 -1.71
N VAL A 202 2.49 -3.79 -2.62
CA VAL A 202 2.27 -2.37 -2.91
C VAL A 202 2.23 -2.17 -4.43
N SER A 203 1.09 -1.72 -4.93
CA SER A 203 0.92 -1.30 -6.33
C SER A 203 0.79 0.22 -6.41
N ASN A 204 1.66 0.83 -7.22
CA ASN A 204 1.71 2.30 -7.39
C ASN A 204 0.72 2.80 -8.46
N GLY A 205 -0.39 2.07 -8.66
CA GLY A 205 -1.35 2.34 -9.71
C GLY A 205 -0.93 1.76 -11.07
N TYR A 206 -1.93 1.57 -11.93
CA TYR A 206 -1.70 1.03 -13.28
C TYR A 206 -1.60 2.18 -14.27
N HIS A 207 -0.38 2.50 -14.69
CA HIS A 207 -0.13 3.41 -15.80
C HIS A 207 0.38 2.59 -17.00
N GLU A 208 -0.04 2.91 -18.21
CA GLU A 208 0.34 2.16 -19.43
C GLU A 208 1.86 1.97 -19.56
N ASP A 209 2.65 2.94 -19.13
CA ASP A 209 4.11 2.90 -19.20
C ASP A 209 4.78 2.03 -18.11
N THR A 210 4.11 1.75 -17.00
CA THR A 210 4.66 0.99 -15.86
C THR A 210 4.39 -0.51 -15.92
N MET A 211 3.46 -0.95 -16.76
CA MET A 211 3.06 -2.37 -16.88
C MET A 211 4.18 -3.32 -17.30
N LEU A 212 5.30 -2.84 -17.80
CA LEU A 212 6.33 -3.69 -18.39
C LEU A 212 7.42 -4.21 -17.44
N GLY A 213 7.52 -3.67 -16.21
CA GLY A 213 8.60 -4.01 -15.28
C GLY A 213 8.18 -4.86 -14.08
N GLU A 214 7.18 -4.38 -13.33
CA GLU A 214 6.73 -4.97 -12.05
C GLU A 214 5.81 -6.15 -12.26
N ASP A 215 5.00 -6.09 -13.30
CA ASP A 215 4.06 -7.13 -13.68
C ASP A 215 4.77 -8.44 -14.05
N LYS A 216 6.03 -8.38 -14.51
CA LYS A 216 6.83 -9.57 -14.79
C LYS A 216 7.05 -10.44 -13.53
N GLU A 217 7.24 -9.84 -12.36
CA GLU A 217 7.39 -10.61 -11.12
C GLU A 217 6.07 -11.27 -10.73
N MET A 218 4.97 -10.54 -10.84
CA MET A 218 3.64 -11.06 -10.52
C MET A 218 3.20 -12.15 -11.47
N VAL A 219 3.43 -11.98 -12.78
CA VAL A 219 3.14 -13.01 -13.78
C VAL A 219 4.02 -14.24 -13.58
N ARG A 220 5.31 -14.09 -13.21
CA ARG A 220 6.18 -15.21 -12.83
C ARG A 220 5.69 -15.93 -11.58
N TRP A 221 5.22 -15.17 -10.58
CA TRP A 221 4.61 -15.73 -9.39
C TRP A 221 3.38 -16.58 -9.73
N LEU A 222 2.49 -16.07 -10.59
CA LEU A 222 1.32 -16.80 -11.07
C LEU A 222 1.71 -18.06 -11.89
N TYR A 223 2.70 -17.92 -12.77
CA TYR A 223 3.20 -19.03 -13.58
C TYR A 223 3.70 -20.21 -12.73
N SER A 224 4.29 -19.91 -11.59
CA SER A 224 4.81 -20.93 -10.64
C SER A 224 3.72 -21.59 -9.78
N ARG A 225 2.45 -21.20 -9.93
CA ARG A 225 1.31 -21.64 -9.10
C ARG A 225 0.07 -21.95 -9.94
N PRO A 226 0.02 -23.16 -10.55
CA PRO A 226 -1.08 -23.54 -11.46
C PRO A 226 -2.47 -23.48 -10.81
N GLU A 227 -2.56 -23.71 -9.48
CA GLU A 227 -3.79 -23.63 -8.71
C GLU A 227 -4.38 -22.20 -8.73
N ASN A 228 -3.54 -21.19 -8.70
CA ASN A 228 -3.96 -19.78 -8.73
C ASN A 228 -4.41 -19.35 -10.13
N LYS A 229 -3.87 -19.96 -11.18
CA LYS A 229 -4.28 -19.70 -12.56
C LYS A 229 -5.77 -19.97 -12.77
N LYS A 230 -6.26 -21.12 -12.28
CA LYS A 230 -7.68 -21.48 -12.40
C LYS A 230 -8.57 -20.47 -11.65
N LEU A 231 -8.21 -20.17 -10.41
CA LEU A 231 -8.98 -19.24 -9.57
C LEU A 231 -9.01 -17.82 -10.16
N LEU A 232 -7.89 -17.37 -10.72
CA LEU A 232 -7.83 -16.08 -11.41
C LEU A 232 -8.70 -16.06 -12.67
N ALA A 233 -8.69 -17.13 -13.48
CA ALA A 233 -9.53 -17.23 -14.67
C ALA A 233 -11.02 -17.18 -14.30
N GLU A 234 -11.43 -17.91 -13.26
CA GLU A 234 -12.81 -17.88 -12.74
C GLU A 234 -13.18 -16.47 -12.22
N PHE A 235 -12.27 -15.78 -11.51
CA PHE A 235 -12.48 -14.42 -11.05
C PHE A 235 -12.67 -13.42 -12.21
N LEU A 236 -11.83 -13.49 -13.24
CA LEU A 236 -11.92 -12.62 -14.42
C LEU A 236 -13.23 -12.87 -15.20
N ALA A 237 -13.62 -14.10 -15.37
CA ALA A 237 -14.90 -14.45 -16.01
C ALA A 237 -16.10 -13.93 -15.18
N PHE A 238 -16.04 -14.06 -13.86
CA PHE A 238 -17.07 -13.54 -12.95
C PHE A 238 -17.17 -12.00 -13.00
N ALA A 239 -16.05 -11.32 -13.24
CA ALA A 239 -15.96 -9.87 -13.32
C ALA A 239 -16.35 -9.30 -14.72
N ASP A 240 -16.99 -10.11 -15.56
CA ASP A 240 -17.53 -9.71 -16.88
C ASP A 240 -16.48 -9.10 -17.83
N THR A 241 -15.28 -9.65 -17.83
CA THR A 241 -14.20 -9.21 -18.74
C THR A 241 -14.37 -9.72 -20.17
N GLY A 242 -15.30 -10.62 -20.42
CA GLY A 242 -15.45 -11.33 -21.68
C GLY A 242 -14.40 -12.42 -21.91
N MET A 243 -13.43 -12.60 -21.00
CA MET A 243 -12.41 -13.64 -21.10
C MET A 243 -12.99 -15.02 -20.73
N ALA A 244 -12.84 -15.98 -21.60
CA ALA A 244 -13.12 -17.40 -21.30
C ALA A 244 -11.98 -18.04 -20.47
N GLY A 245 -10.79 -17.46 -20.52
CA GLY A 245 -9.61 -17.93 -19.81
C GLY A 245 -8.35 -17.18 -20.25
N PHE A 246 -7.20 -17.69 -19.83
CA PHE A 246 -5.91 -17.18 -20.29
C PHE A 246 -4.83 -18.27 -20.27
N GLN A 247 -3.77 -18.07 -21.02
CA GLN A 247 -2.59 -18.93 -21.04
C GLN A 247 -1.35 -18.15 -20.59
N LEU A 248 -0.39 -18.88 -20.00
CA LEU A 248 0.90 -18.36 -19.58
C LEU A 248 1.98 -19.18 -20.29
N GLU A 249 2.80 -18.52 -21.09
CA GLU A 249 3.88 -19.17 -21.83
C GLU A 249 5.23 -18.58 -21.42
N LYS A 250 6.17 -19.45 -21.07
CA LYS A 250 7.53 -19.02 -20.72
C LYS A 250 8.29 -18.64 -21.99
N ARG A 251 8.82 -17.43 -22.04
CA ARG A 251 9.68 -16.88 -23.09
C ARG A 251 11.09 -16.61 -22.55
N SER A 252 12.01 -16.29 -23.44
CA SER A 252 13.41 -15.99 -23.08
C SER A 252 13.55 -14.76 -22.15
N ASP A 253 12.65 -13.79 -22.26
CA ASP A 253 12.64 -12.51 -21.54
C ASP A 253 11.60 -12.43 -20.43
N GLY A 254 10.81 -13.49 -20.21
CA GLY A 254 9.80 -13.52 -19.15
C GLY A 254 8.71 -14.58 -19.34
N VAL A 255 7.51 -14.23 -18.92
CA VAL A 255 6.29 -15.02 -19.14
C VAL A 255 5.31 -14.14 -19.93
N GLU A 256 4.88 -14.64 -21.07
CA GLU A 256 3.84 -14.01 -21.89
C GLU A 256 2.46 -14.45 -21.39
N VAL A 257 1.51 -13.53 -21.41
CA VAL A 257 0.12 -13.77 -21.05
C VAL A 257 -0.74 -13.56 -22.28
N THR A 258 -1.57 -14.56 -22.59
CA THR A 258 -2.53 -14.53 -23.69
C THR A 258 -3.91 -14.77 -23.13
N SER A 259 -4.85 -13.86 -23.35
CA SER A 259 -6.27 -14.02 -23.03
C SER A 259 -6.96 -14.91 -24.06
N GLN A 260 -8.04 -15.56 -23.66
CA GLN A 260 -8.83 -16.43 -24.51
C GLN A 260 -10.27 -15.95 -24.55
N HIS A 261 -10.81 -15.76 -25.75
CA HIS A 261 -12.18 -15.32 -25.99
C HIS A 261 -12.95 -16.38 -26.75
N GLY A 262 -14.26 -16.48 -26.49
CA GLY A 262 -15.15 -17.34 -27.26
C GLY A 262 -15.17 -16.95 -28.74
N LEU A 263 -15.10 -17.93 -29.62
CA LEU A 263 -15.18 -17.73 -31.07
C LEU A 263 -16.61 -18.00 -31.55
N TYR A 264 -17.16 -17.03 -32.26
CA TYR A 264 -18.53 -17.07 -32.78
C TYR A 264 -18.52 -17.03 -34.32
N ASN A 265 -19.51 -17.68 -34.93
CA ASN A 265 -19.78 -17.55 -36.34
C ASN A 265 -21.24 -17.10 -36.51
N ASP A 266 -21.46 -15.87 -37.00
CA ASP A 266 -22.77 -15.28 -37.25
C ASP A 266 -23.73 -15.36 -36.03
N GLY A 267 -23.14 -15.21 -34.81
CA GLY A 267 -23.84 -15.28 -33.52
C GLY A 267 -23.95 -16.67 -32.89
N GLU A 268 -23.52 -17.71 -33.58
CA GLU A 268 -23.44 -19.08 -33.04
C GLU A 268 -22.08 -19.35 -32.36
N ASP A 269 -22.12 -19.81 -31.13
CA ASP A 269 -20.91 -20.22 -30.39
C ASP A 269 -20.31 -21.48 -31.04
N LEU A 270 -19.07 -21.39 -31.48
CA LEU A 270 -18.36 -22.50 -32.09
C LEU A 270 -17.75 -23.48 -31.06
N GLY A 271 -17.88 -23.21 -29.76
CA GLY A 271 -17.23 -23.99 -28.68
C GLY A 271 -15.71 -23.97 -28.77
N LYS A 272 -15.12 -22.94 -29.39
CA LYS A 272 -13.68 -22.71 -29.55
C LYS A 272 -13.33 -21.37 -28.99
N THR A 273 -12.05 -21.17 -28.69
CA THR A 273 -11.53 -19.89 -28.25
C THR A 273 -10.51 -19.36 -29.25
N GLU A 274 -10.42 -18.05 -29.37
CA GLU A 274 -9.37 -17.31 -30.08
C GLU A 274 -8.47 -16.64 -29.04
N ASP A 275 -7.17 -16.64 -29.32
CA ASP A 275 -6.14 -16.11 -28.42
C ASP A 275 -5.83 -14.65 -28.76
N LEU A 276 -5.77 -13.79 -27.73
CA LEU A 276 -5.42 -12.37 -27.83
C LEU A 276 -4.30 -12.06 -26.84
N PRO A 277 -3.18 -11.43 -27.26
CA PRO A 277 -2.16 -10.99 -26.31
C PRO A 277 -2.75 -10.05 -25.24
N LEU A 278 -2.43 -10.26 -23.95
CA LEU A 278 -3.01 -9.45 -22.86
C LEU A 278 -2.79 -7.93 -23.05
N LYS A 279 -1.69 -7.53 -23.70
CA LYS A 279 -1.42 -6.12 -24.02
C LYS A 279 -2.46 -5.46 -24.97
N GLU A 280 -3.21 -6.27 -25.72
CA GLU A 280 -4.25 -5.82 -26.66
C GLU A 280 -5.64 -5.74 -25.98
N GLU A 281 -5.75 -6.24 -24.76
CA GLU A 281 -6.94 -6.09 -23.94
C GLU A 281 -7.17 -4.63 -23.52
N SER A 282 -8.40 -4.34 -23.11
CA SER A 282 -8.74 -3.05 -22.53
C SER A 282 -7.88 -2.73 -21.30
N PHE A 283 -7.66 -1.46 -21.02
CA PHE A 283 -6.94 -1.04 -19.82
C PHE A 283 -7.56 -1.63 -18.55
N GLY A 284 -8.92 -1.62 -18.44
CA GLY A 284 -9.62 -2.20 -17.29
C GLY A 284 -9.40 -3.70 -17.14
N THR A 285 -9.44 -4.46 -18.23
CA THR A 285 -9.19 -5.92 -18.23
C THR A 285 -7.76 -6.22 -17.77
N ARG A 286 -6.78 -5.49 -18.29
CA ARG A 286 -5.36 -5.63 -17.89
C ARG A 286 -5.15 -5.29 -16.42
N SER A 287 -5.74 -4.17 -15.95
CA SER A 287 -5.68 -3.76 -14.55
C SER A 287 -6.30 -4.82 -13.65
N LEU A 288 -7.47 -5.34 -14.00
CA LEU A 288 -8.16 -6.36 -13.22
C LEU A 288 -7.39 -7.68 -13.16
N PHE A 289 -6.72 -8.09 -14.26
CA PHE A 289 -5.84 -9.27 -14.27
C PHE A 289 -4.74 -9.14 -13.20
N LEU A 290 -4.08 -7.99 -13.15
CA LEU A 290 -2.97 -7.75 -12.21
C LEU A 290 -3.47 -7.58 -10.78
N ILE A 291 -4.55 -6.83 -10.57
CA ILE A 291 -5.20 -6.71 -9.26
C ILE A 291 -5.60 -8.09 -8.75
N GLY A 292 -6.17 -8.94 -9.60
CA GLY A 292 -6.51 -10.32 -9.25
C GLY A 292 -5.31 -11.13 -8.78
N CYS A 293 -4.16 -11.01 -9.44
CA CYS A 293 -2.92 -11.64 -9.00
C CYS A 293 -2.50 -11.16 -7.60
N TYR A 294 -2.54 -9.85 -7.36
CA TYR A 294 -2.19 -9.26 -6.06
C TYR A 294 -3.18 -9.66 -4.96
N ILE A 295 -4.49 -9.71 -5.27
CA ILE A 295 -5.52 -10.20 -4.34
C ILE A 295 -5.22 -11.63 -3.91
N LEU A 296 -4.95 -12.52 -4.88
CA LEU A 296 -4.63 -13.92 -4.57
C LEU A 296 -3.40 -14.05 -3.69
N GLN A 297 -2.35 -13.29 -3.98
CA GLN A 297 -1.14 -13.27 -3.16
C GLN A 297 -1.42 -12.74 -1.75
N ALA A 298 -2.18 -11.65 -1.62
CA ALA A 298 -2.53 -11.06 -0.34
C ALA A 298 -3.33 -12.04 0.53
N LEU A 299 -4.38 -12.65 -0.05
CA LEU A 299 -5.24 -13.60 0.65
C LEU A 299 -4.48 -14.86 1.09
N GLN A 300 -3.55 -15.37 0.26
CA GLN A 300 -2.75 -16.54 0.61
C GLN A 300 -1.78 -16.28 1.76
N ASN A 301 -1.14 -15.12 1.75
CA ASN A 301 -0.09 -14.79 2.71
C ASN A 301 -0.59 -14.05 3.96
N GLY A 302 -1.85 -13.56 3.95
CA GLY A 302 -2.33 -12.63 4.97
C GLY A 302 -1.57 -11.29 4.94
N SER A 303 -1.05 -10.91 3.77
CA SER A 303 -0.25 -9.70 3.60
C SER A 303 -1.11 -8.46 3.45
N PRO A 304 -0.67 -7.27 3.91
CA PRO A 304 -1.31 -6.02 3.55
C PRO A 304 -1.10 -5.73 2.06
N PHE A 305 -2.17 -5.31 1.41
CA PHE A 305 -2.17 -4.88 0.01
C PHE A 305 -2.50 -3.39 -0.07
N PHE A 306 -1.53 -2.62 -0.51
CA PHE A 306 -1.66 -1.18 -0.78
C PHE A 306 -1.77 -0.95 -2.28
N ILE A 307 -2.77 -0.16 -2.70
CA ILE A 307 -2.95 0.14 -4.11
C ILE A 307 -3.39 1.60 -4.30
N ASP A 308 -2.73 2.30 -5.23
CA ASP A 308 -3.10 3.65 -5.64
C ASP A 308 -4.16 3.58 -6.75
N GLU A 309 -5.19 4.44 -6.65
CA GLU A 309 -6.25 4.57 -7.64
C GLU A 309 -6.87 3.21 -8.05
N MET A 310 -7.33 2.42 -7.06
CA MET A 310 -7.87 1.08 -7.30
C MET A 310 -9.02 1.06 -8.31
N ASP A 311 -9.78 2.14 -8.40
CA ASP A 311 -10.91 2.33 -9.30
C ASP A 311 -10.52 2.74 -10.74
N SER A 312 -9.21 2.96 -11.01
CA SER A 312 -8.75 3.39 -12.33
C SER A 312 -9.04 2.35 -13.41
N GLY A 313 -9.92 2.71 -14.36
CA GLY A 313 -10.35 1.84 -15.45
C GLY A 313 -11.32 0.72 -15.04
N LEU A 314 -11.78 0.67 -13.80
CA LEU A 314 -12.72 -0.33 -13.31
C LEU A 314 -14.12 0.27 -13.12
N HIS A 315 -15.15 -0.53 -13.36
CA HIS A 315 -16.51 -0.17 -12.99
C HIS A 315 -16.69 -0.26 -11.47
N SER A 316 -17.50 0.64 -10.86
CA SER A 316 -17.73 0.67 -9.41
C SER A 316 -18.20 -0.67 -8.80
N TYR A 317 -18.92 -1.50 -9.55
CA TYR A 317 -19.30 -2.84 -9.07
C TYR A 317 -18.10 -3.77 -8.93
N ILE A 318 -17.06 -3.60 -9.74
CA ILE A 318 -15.83 -4.39 -9.63
C ILE A 318 -15.02 -3.92 -8.43
N THR A 319 -14.92 -2.61 -8.19
CA THR A 319 -14.26 -2.09 -6.98
C THR A 319 -14.98 -2.54 -5.72
N GLN A 320 -16.32 -2.55 -5.72
CA GLN A 320 -17.12 -3.09 -4.62
C GLN A 320 -16.88 -4.59 -4.42
N LEU A 321 -16.82 -5.38 -5.50
CA LEU A 321 -16.50 -6.82 -5.43
C LEU A 321 -15.15 -7.06 -4.75
N ILE A 322 -14.12 -6.27 -5.10
CA ILE A 322 -12.80 -6.38 -4.49
C ILE A 322 -12.88 -6.09 -2.98
N VAL A 323 -13.58 -5.03 -2.57
CA VAL A 323 -13.83 -4.70 -1.17
C VAL A 323 -14.52 -5.86 -0.45
N ASP A 324 -15.55 -6.46 -1.05
CA ASP A 324 -16.30 -7.57 -0.46
C ASP A 324 -15.46 -8.85 -0.32
N ILE A 325 -14.51 -9.11 -1.21
CA ILE A 325 -13.55 -10.21 -1.11
C ILE A 325 -12.73 -10.10 0.19
N PHE A 326 -12.17 -8.91 0.49
CA PHE A 326 -11.37 -8.71 1.71
C PHE A 326 -12.22 -8.71 2.98
N ARG A 327 -13.47 -8.26 2.90
CA ARG A 327 -14.40 -8.25 4.03
C ARG A 327 -14.88 -9.67 4.41
N ASN A 328 -15.03 -10.54 3.42
CA ASN A 328 -15.60 -11.86 3.60
C ASN A 328 -14.62 -12.82 4.31
N GLU A 329 -14.94 -13.23 5.55
CA GLU A 329 -14.10 -14.12 6.35
C GLU A 329 -13.92 -15.53 5.77
N ARG A 330 -14.85 -16.00 4.94
CA ARG A 330 -14.74 -17.31 4.27
C ARG A 330 -13.72 -17.27 3.13
N ILE A 331 -13.48 -16.09 2.55
CA ILE A 331 -12.51 -15.84 1.49
C ILE A 331 -11.19 -15.39 2.13
N ASN A 332 -11.21 -14.34 2.94
CA ASN A 332 -10.04 -13.75 3.59
C ASN A 332 -9.71 -14.44 4.92
N ARG A 333 -9.31 -15.70 4.85
CA ARG A 333 -9.04 -16.54 6.04
C ARG A 333 -7.77 -16.17 6.78
N ASN A 334 -6.82 -15.52 6.10
CA ASN A 334 -5.53 -15.17 6.66
C ASN A 334 -5.45 -13.69 7.09
N ASN A 335 -6.59 -13.00 7.16
CA ASN A 335 -6.69 -11.60 7.61
C ASN A 335 -5.82 -10.64 6.78
N ALA A 336 -5.78 -10.80 5.47
CA ALA A 336 -5.19 -9.82 4.58
C ALA A 336 -5.90 -8.47 4.72
N GLN A 337 -5.15 -7.37 4.62
CA GLN A 337 -5.67 -6.01 4.69
C GLN A 337 -5.61 -5.35 3.32
N LEU A 338 -6.65 -4.59 2.95
CA LEU A 338 -6.68 -3.79 1.73
C LEU A 338 -6.69 -2.30 2.09
N ILE A 339 -5.64 -1.58 1.72
CA ILE A 339 -5.52 -0.15 1.91
C ILE A 339 -5.37 0.51 0.54
N PHE A 340 -6.28 1.37 0.15
CA PHE A 340 -6.28 1.89 -1.21
C PHE A 340 -6.74 3.35 -1.29
N THR A 341 -6.24 4.03 -2.31
CA THR A 341 -6.76 5.34 -2.71
C THR A 341 -7.83 5.17 -3.77
N THR A 342 -8.84 6.03 -3.74
CA THR A 342 -9.96 5.96 -4.68
C THR A 342 -10.63 7.32 -4.86
N HIS A 343 -11.33 7.47 -6.00
CA HIS A 343 -12.28 8.55 -6.27
C HIS A 343 -13.72 8.04 -6.36
N ASP A 344 -13.94 6.73 -6.22
CA ASP A 344 -15.27 6.12 -6.32
C ASP A 344 -16.11 6.39 -5.08
N VAL A 345 -17.01 7.35 -5.20
CA VAL A 345 -17.91 7.77 -4.11
C VAL A 345 -18.93 6.69 -3.74
N ASN A 346 -19.20 5.72 -4.63
CA ASN A 346 -20.14 4.63 -4.35
C ASN A 346 -19.64 3.70 -3.23
N LEU A 347 -18.33 3.66 -2.99
CA LEU A 347 -17.76 2.90 -1.88
C LEU A 347 -17.99 3.57 -0.50
N LEU A 348 -18.42 4.84 -0.46
CA LEU A 348 -18.79 5.54 0.80
C LEU A 348 -20.21 5.18 1.26
N ASP A 349 -20.51 3.89 1.28
CA ASP A 349 -21.79 3.40 1.78
C ASP A 349 -21.74 3.15 3.29
N GLN A 350 -22.49 3.97 4.04
CA GLN A 350 -22.60 3.89 5.50
C GLN A 350 -23.20 2.56 5.99
N ASN A 351 -23.80 1.73 5.13
CA ASN A 351 -24.33 0.42 5.51
C ASN A 351 -23.24 -0.66 5.51
N THR A 352 -22.19 -0.48 4.73
CA THR A 352 -21.13 -1.47 4.50
C THR A 352 -19.80 -1.07 5.10
N ILE A 353 -19.46 0.22 5.11
CA ILE A 353 -18.17 0.76 5.56
C ILE A 353 -18.33 1.47 6.92
N ARG A 354 -17.36 1.27 7.81
CA ARG A 354 -17.24 1.95 9.11
C ARG A 354 -16.59 3.34 8.90
N LYS A 355 -16.92 4.30 9.77
CA LYS A 355 -16.31 5.63 9.70
C LYS A 355 -14.78 5.62 9.93
N ASP A 356 -14.26 4.72 10.74
CA ASP A 356 -12.82 4.55 10.99
C ASP A 356 -12.05 3.89 9.84
N GLN A 357 -12.75 3.38 8.83
CA GLN A 357 -12.14 2.89 7.59
C GLN A 357 -11.90 3.98 6.55
N VAL A 358 -12.55 5.15 6.69
CA VAL A 358 -12.52 6.23 5.70
C VAL A 358 -11.55 7.31 6.13
N TRP A 359 -10.61 7.60 5.26
CA TRP A 359 -9.57 8.61 5.42
C TRP A 359 -9.65 9.65 4.33
N PHE A 360 -9.32 10.88 4.64
CA PHE A 360 -9.25 11.98 3.69
C PHE A 360 -7.86 12.60 3.68
N THR A 361 -7.41 13.02 2.48
CA THR A 361 -6.24 13.86 2.36
C THR A 361 -6.64 15.23 1.81
N GLU A 362 -6.11 16.27 2.40
CA GLU A 362 -6.32 17.64 1.95
C GLU A 362 -4.97 18.37 1.87
N LYS A 363 -4.86 19.30 0.93
CA LYS A 363 -3.67 20.12 0.77
C LYS A 363 -4.04 21.58 0.93
N ASN A 364 -3.35 22.28 1.84
CA ASN A 364 -3.55 23.69 2.07
C ASN A 364 -2.85 24.57 1.01
N GLU A 365 -3.04 25.89 1.12
CA GLU A 365 -2.46 26.88 0.19
C GLU A 365 -0.93 26.93 0.21
N LEU A 366 -0.28 26.45 1.26
CA LEU A 366 1.18 26.33 1.38
C LEU A 366 1.73 25.05 0.76
N GLY A 367 0.86 24.22 0.18
CA GLY A 367 1.24 22.95 -0.41
C GLY A 367 1.46 21.82 0.60
N VAL A 368 1.11 22.01 1.86
CA VAL A 368 1.19 21.00 2.92
C VAL A 368 -0.03 20.11 2.86
N SER A 369 0.20 18.79 2.81
CA SER A 369 -0.86 17.78 2.89
C SER A 369 -1.04 17.30 4.32
N GLU A 370 -2.29 17.04 4.66
CA GLU A 370 -2.72 16.41 5.91
C GLU A 370 -3.55 15.17 5.59
N ILE A 371 -3.56 14.20 6.50
CA ILE A 371 -4.45 13.04 6.47
C ILE A 371 -5.26 12.98 7.76
N PHE A 372 -6.54 12.71 7.66
CA PHE A 372 -7.45 12.61 8.80
C PHE A 372 -8.56 11.60 8.53
N SER A 373 -9.12 11.04 9.58
CA SER A 373 -10.16 10.01 9.50
C SER A 373 -11.56 10.62 9.54
N LEU A 374 -12.52 9.95 8.90
CA LEU A 374 -13.94 10.28 9.09
C LEU A 374 -14.37 10.09 10.55
N SER A 375 -13.65 9.27 11.32
CA SER A 375 -13.91 9.09 12.76
C SER A 375 -13.52 10.31 13.62
N ASP A 376 -12.73 11.24 13.10
CA ASP A 376 -12.32 12.46 13.82
C ASP A 376 -13.45 13.51 13.87
N PHE A 377 -14.51 13.31 13.08
CA PHE A 377 -15.69 14.18 13.07
C PHE A 377 -16.72 13.73 14.10
N GLU A 378 -16.94 14.54 15.13
CA GLU A 378 -17.87 14.24 16.24
C GLU A 378 -19.33 14.14 15.76
N ASP A 379 -19.73 14.94 14.76
CA ASP A 379 -21.09 15.00 14.23
C ASP A 379 -21.48 13.81 13.34
N VAL A 380 -20.51 12.96 12.97
CA VAL A 380 -20.74 11.83 12.08
C VAL A 380 -21.21 10.61 12.87
N ARG A 381 -22.46 10.19 12.60
CA ARG A 381 -23.08 8.98 13.16
C ARG A 381 -23.02 7.84 12.16
N GLU A 382 -23.33 6.63 12.62
CA GLU A 382 -23.32 5.42 11.79
C GLU A 382 -24.38 5.44 10.65
N ASP A 383 -25.43 6.23 10.81
CA ASP A 383 -26.51 6.44 9.83
C ASP A 383 -26.29 7.67 8.92
N THR A 384 -25.21 8.40 9.12
CA THR A 384 -24.85 9.54 8.28
C THR A 384 -24.58 9.10 6.83
N LEU A 385 -25.17 9.78 5.86
CA LEU A 385 -24.96 9.49 4.43
C LEU A 385 -23.56 9.97 4.00
N PHE A 386 -22.53 9.14 4.18
CA PHE A 386 -21.11 9.52 3.96
C PHE A 386 -20.89 10.10 2.57
N ALA A 387 -21.34 9.42 1.52
CA ALA A 387 -21.22 9.88 0.14
C ALA A 387 -21.81 11.27 -0.08
N LYS A 388 -23.04 11.50 0.43
CA LYS A 388 -23.71 12.79 0.30
C LYS A 388 -22.98 13.90 1.03
N TRP A 389 -22.48 13.63 2.24
CA TRP A 389 -21.76 14.63 3.02
C TRP A 389 -20.41 14.95 2.41
N TYR A 390 -19.69 13.95 1.91
CA TYR A 390 -18.44 14.14 1.18
C TYR A 390 -18.63 15.02 -0.05
N LEU A 391 -19.60 14.70 -0.94
CA LEU A 391 -19.89 15.48 -2.13
C LEU A 391 -20.34 16.93 -1.83
N ASN A 392 -20.89 17.18 -0.63
CA ASN A 392 -21.22 18.54 -0.15
C ASN A 392 -20.05 19.21 0.61
N ASN A 393 -18.85 18.69 0.49
CA ASN A 393 -17.62 19.20 1.12
C ASN A 393 -17.71 19.37 2.64
N LYS A 394 -18.45 18.49 3.33
CA LYS A 394 -18.54 18.56 4.80
C LYS A 394 -17.35 17.94 5.51
N PHE A 395 -16.60 17.11 4.81
CA PHE A 395 -15.40 16.43 5.34
C PHE A 395 -14.11 17.01 4.78
N GLY A 396 -14.14 17.97 3.88
CA GLY A 396 -12.96 18.35 3.11
C GLY A 396 -12.60 17.33 2.03
N GLY A 397 -11.39 17.44 1.47
CA GLY A 397 -10.85 16.49 0.50
C GLY A 397 -11.52 16.51 -0.89
N VAL A 398 -12.47 17.40 -1.14
CA VAL A 398 -13.14 17.56 -2.45
C VAL A 398 -12.44 18.67 -3.24
N PRO A 399 -12.42 18.59 -4.60
CA PRO A 399 -11.87 19.66 -5.41
C PRO A 399 -12.62 20.98 -5.20
N SER A 400 -11.90 22.07 -4.87
CA SER A 400 -12.45 23.42 -4.81
C SER A 400 -12.51 24.00 -6.23
N LEU A 401 -13.65 23.89 -6.88
CA LEU A 401 -13.86 24.42 -8.23
C LEU A 401 -14.15 25.93 -8.15
N LYS A 402 -13.32 26.73 -8.84
CA LYS A 402 -13.60 28.16 -9.02
C LYS A 402 -14.68 28.34 -10.11
N PRO A 403 -15.52 29.40 -10.03
CA PRO A 403 -16.54 29.65 -11.03
C PRO A 403 -15.90 29.82 -12.42
N LEU A 404 -16.29 28.97 -13.37
CA LEU A 404 -15.77 28.95 -14.75
C LEU A 404 -16.06 30.28 -15.49
N GLU A 405 -17.16 30.94 -15.14
CA GLU A 405 -17.56 32.22 -15.73
C GLU A 405 -16.45 33.27 -15.70
N LYS A 406 -15.65 33.35 -14.62
CA LYS A 406 -14.53 34.29 -14.54
C LYS A 406 -13.41 33.98 -15.52
N LEU A 407 -13.18 32.74 -15.85
CA LEU A 407 -12.13 32.30 -16.77
C LEU A 407 -12.51 32.54 -18.24
N PHE A 408 -13.77 32.27 -18.60
CA PHE A 408 -14.20 32.34 -20.00
C PHE A 408 -14.71 33.74 -20.42
N VAL A 409 -15.19 34.59 -19.46
CA VAL A 409 -15.55 35.99 -19.76
C VAL A 409 -14.34 36.84 -20.14
N ASP A 410 -13.17 36.58 -19.55
CA ASP A 410 -11.96 37.30 -19.91
C ASP A 410 -11.33 36.82 -21.22
N TYR A 411 -11.56 35.56 -21.61
CA TYR A 411 -11.08 35.01 -22.90
C TYR A 411 -11.83 35.59 -24.10
N GLY A 412 -13.11 35.93 -23.97
CA GLY A 412 -13.90 36.54 -25.04
C GLY A 412 -13.74 38.06 -25.18
N LYS A 413 -12.95 38.73 -24.34
CA LYS A 413 -12.68 40.17 -24.37
C LYS A 413 -11.30 40.55 -24.95
N SER A 414 -10.56 39.57 -25.44
CA SER A 414 -9.22 39.79 -26.04
C SER A 414 -9.28 39.80 -27.56
N GLU A 415 -10.21 40.63 -28.16
CA GLU A 415 -10.18 41.12 -29.52
C GLU A 415 -10.20 42.63 -29.56
#